data_5d096fa986d7c6b409304d246a57a5f7
#
_entry.id   5d096fa986d7c6b409304d246a57a5f7
#
_cell.length_a   1.000
_cell.length_b   1.000
_cell.length_c   1.000
_cell.angle_alpha   90.00
_cell.angle_beta   90.00
_cell.angle_gamma   90.00
#
_symmetry.space_group_name_H-M   'P 1'
#
loop_
_entity.id
_entity.type
_entity.pdbx_description
1 polymer ?
#
loop_
_entity_poly.entity_id
_entity_poly.type
_entity_poly.pdbx_seq_one_letter_code
_entity_poly.pdbx_strand_id
1 'polypeptide(L)'
;MRQGARAMSGRGWKSVAGTVALLASAAAVAAPVAAPAGGDGLYFPTSLTQAETDEYTRYELLAPETASFRITYEVTATTAGAKYFYNPIRKGSIASDESVRDARLGTPLHFEVVSGTQARADPLMPDADPATQYIRVTLARPVPEHGQARLVIVKTYKDPKSYYQDGTTLVFDRPLGVRRNKVVLPAGYEAVGVSVPAQIRTEPDGRISVSFMHAGAGAAPLVVRAVKDAQVGSAALPQAPGTQRSWESPFEGATEQERLAERAHQDRDIVYFLQQPETHAFSLYHDYTETRAGIDGYANVVRAGSVASQPSATILDTGEQLKVREMSGAELVASGINVGESVEPAAHVVVIPFTPLKAGETLRLRIAETYTAPVSYRLEGKELVFDRSLGRPRNAVVLPGGWYCTFSAAPATLSQLPDGRVRLDYWDDRPEAVDVLLKARRRIEAH
;
A
#
# COMPACT_ATOMS: atom_id res chain seq x y z
N MET A 1 68.73 28.57 26.52
CA MET A 1 68.77 28.15 27.92
C MET A 1 67.38 27.88 28.43
N ARG A 2 67.13 26.65 28.85
CA ARG A 2 66.17 26.13 29.86
C ARG A 2 64.75 26.74 29.94
N GLN A 3 63.75 26.02 29.45
CA GLN A 3 62.91 25.07 30.22
C GLN A 3 62.00 25.73 31.26
N GLY A 4 60.70 25.53 31.06
CA GLY A 4 59.67 25.79 32.07
C GLY A 4 58.32 25.21 31.60
N ALA A 5 58.19 23.87 31.63
CA ALA A 5 56.93 23.21 31.41
C ALA A 5 56.04 23.41 32.66
N ARG A 6 54.80 23.82 32.51
CA ARG A 6 53.75 23.71 33.53
C ARG A 6 52.61 22.85 33.02
N ALA A 7 52.50 21.71 33.68
CA ALA A 7 51.34 20.80 33.56
C ALA A 7 50.09 21.47 34.06
N MET A 8 49.02 21.44 33.29
CA MET A 8 47.67 21.69 33.75
C MET A 8 46.88 20.38 33.80
N SER A 9 46.44 20.07 35.00
CA SER A 9 45.72 18.91 35.40
C SER A 9 44.41 18.70 34.62
N GLY A 10 44.21 17.45 34.17
CA GLY A 10 42.99 16.98 33.55
C GLY A 10 41.82 17.03 34.50
N ARG A 11 40.75 17.65 34.09
CA ARG A 11 39.39 17.40 34.64
C ARG A 11 38.76 16.32 33.80
N GLY A 12 38.56 15.15 34.42
CA GLY A 12 37.88 14.02 33.81
C GLY A 12 36.43 14.35 33.48
N TRP A 13 36.09 14.26 32.22
CA TRP A 13 34.71 14.16 31.78
C TRP A 13 34.23 12.73 32.09
N LYS A 14 33.34 12.62 33.08
CA LYS A 14 32.57 11.40 33.30
C LYS A 14 31.57 11.31 32.14
N SER A 15 31.82 10.45 31.17
CA SER A 15 30.87 10.02 30.18
C SER A 15 29.76 9.24 30.89
N VAL A 16 28.60 9.88 31.04
CA VAL A 16 27.38 9.18 31.35
C VAL A 16 26.91 8.50 30.07
N ALA A 17 27.26 7.23 29.95
CA ALA A 17 26.69 6.35 28.95
C ALA A 17 25.24 6.10 29.32
N GLY A 18 24.36 6.97 28.84
CA GLY A 18 22.93 6.71 28.85
C GLY A 18 22.63 5.64 27.81
N THR A 19 22.41 4.42 28.26
CA THR A 19 21.90 3.34 27.43
C THR A 19 20.48 3.70 26.99
N VAL A 20 20.35 4.28 25.80
CA VAL A 20 19.06 4.43 25.13
C VAL A 20 18.67 3.02 24.69
N ALA A 21 17.84 2.36 25.51
CA ALA A 21 17.16 1.16 25.07
C ALA A 21 16.18 1.57 23.94
N LEU A 22 16.60 1.38 22.68
CA LEU A 22 15.70 1.34 21.55
C LEU A 22 14.78 0.13 21.77
N LEU A 23 13.60 0.38 22.31
CA LEU A 23 12.49 -0.53 22.20
C LEU A 23 12.02 -0.51 20.73
N ALA A 24 12.70 -1.26 19.89
CA ALA A 24 12.14 -1.71 18.65
C ALA A 24 10.89 -2.53 19.02
N SER A 25 9.72 -2.01 18.72
CA SER A 25 8.51 -2.84 18.61
C SER A 25 8.80 -3.80 17.47
N ALA A 26 9.33 -4.97 17.79
CA ALA A 26 9.34 -6.08 16.87
C ALA A 26 7.86 -6.41 16.62
N ALA A 27 7.35 -5.99 15.45
CA ALA A 27 6.24 -6.71 14.88
C ALA A 27 6.73 -8.18 14.81
N ALA A 28 6.12 -9.06 15.57
CA ALA A 28 6.41 -10.47 15.51
C ALA A 28 6.10 -10.89 14.08
N VAL A 29 7.14 -11.02 13.27
CA VAL A 29 7.04 -11.70 11.98
C VAL A 29 6.73 -13.14 12.35
N ALA A 30 5.47 -13.54 12.18
CA ALA A 30 5.09 -14.96 12.30
C ALA A 30 6.09 -15.76 11.49
N ALA A 31 6.64 -16.80 12.08
CA ALA A 31 7.59 -17.68 11.40
C ALA A 31 6.93 -18.15 10.10
N PRO A 32 7.56 -17.97 8.94
CA PRO A 32 6.96 -18.34 7.67
C PRO A 32 6.69 -19.84 7.68
N VAL A 33 5.44 -20.21 7.40
CA VAL A 33 5.16 -21.59 7.00
C VAL A 33 6.01 -21.81 5.75
N ALA A 34 6.92 -22.78 5.81
CA ALA A 34 7.81 -23.08 4.70
C ALA A 34 6.95 -23.34 3.45
N ALA A 35 7.04 -22.43 2.50
CA ALA A 35 6.45 -22.67 1.19
C ALA A 35 7.14 -23.89 0.57
N PRO A 36 6.43 -24.73 -0.20
CA PRO A 36 7.06 -25.86 -0.87
C PRO A 36 8.21 -25.34 -1.73
N ALA A 37 9.39 -25.87 -1.49
CA ALA A 37 10.59 -25.47 -2.21
C ALA A 37 10.40 -25.68 -3.73
N GLY A 38 10.58 -24.63 -4.53
CA GLY A 38 10.77 -24.72 -5.97
C GLY A 38 9.60 -24.40 -6.88
N GLY A 39 8.54 -23.72 -6.42
CA GLY A 39 7.46 -23.30 -7.33
C GLY A 39 7.64 -21.87 -7.88
N ASP A 40 7.58 -21.74 -9.21
CA ASP A 40 7.50 -20.41 -9.87
C ASP A 40 6.06 -19.83 -9.85
N GLY A 41 5.15 -20.43 -9.08
CA GLY A 41 3.73 -20.08 -9.02
C GLY A 41 3.40 -18.89 -8.10
N LEU A 42 2.12 -18.55 -8.08
CA LEU A 42 1.56 -17.55 -7.17
C LEU A 42 1.86 -17.92 -5.71
N TYR A 43 2.20 -16.92 -4.91
CA TYR A 43 2.45 -17.08 -3.50
C TYR A 43 1.50 -16.20 -2.69
N PHE A 44 0.70 -16.82 -1.85
CA PHE A 44 -0.18 -16.16 -0.90
C PHE A 44 0.23 -16.58 0.53
N PRO A 45 0.80 -15.66 1.33
CA PRO A 45 1.15 -15.98 2.71
C PRO A 45 -0.11 -16.25 3.54
N THR A 46 -0.05 -17.28 4.38
CA THR A 46 -1.09 -17.60 5.36
C THR A 46 -0.57 -17.41 6.78
N SER A 47 -1.44 -16.98 7.70
CA SER A 47 -1.07 -16.78 9.10
C SER A 47 -2.21 -17.27 10.02
N LEU A 48 -1.84 -17.81 11.19
CA LEU A 48 -2.78 -18.17 12.26
C LEU A 48 -3.01 -17.04 13.25
N THR A 49 -2.10 -16.06 13.29
CA THR A 49 -2.24 -14.81 14.06
C THR A 49 -2.91 -13.74 13.20
N GLN A 50 -3.24 -12.60 13.81
CA GLN A 50 -3.80 -11.50 13.04
C GLN A 50 -2.86 -11.13 11.90
N ALA A 51 -3.35 -11.28 10.67
CA ALA A 51 -2.66 -10.88 9.46
C ALA A 51 -3.45 -9.78 8.76
N GLU A 52 -2.72 -8.87 8.16
CA GLU A 52 -3.25 -7.71 7.47
C GLU A 52 -2.48 -7.45 6.17
N THR A 53 -3.15 -6.86 5.22
CA THR A 53 -2.60 -6.45 3.93
C THR A 53 -3.29 -5.18 3.46
N ASP A 54 -2.88 -4.62 2.35
CA ASP A 54 -3.46 -3.39 1.78
C ASP A 54 -3.57 -2.23 2.76
N GLU A 55 -2.60 -2.11 3.66
CA GLU A 55 -2.57 -1.05 4.64
C GLU A 55 -2.27 0.30 3.99
N TYR A 56 -3.10 1.27 4.34
CA TYR A 56 -2.91 2.66 3.97
C TYR A 56 -3.26 3.57 5.13
N THR A 57 -2.45 4.59 5.37
CA THR A 57 -2.74 5.60 6.38
C THR A 57 -2.62 7.00 5.79
N ARG A 58 -3.69 7.78 5.95
CA ARG A 58 -3.71 9.21 5.67
C ARG A 58 -3.66 9.97 7.00
N TYR A 59 -2.64 10.80 7.18
CA TYR A 59 -2.47 11.73 8.30
C TYR A 59 -2.83 13.13 7.83
N GLU A 60 -3.86 13.73 8.39
CA GLU A 60 -4.20 15.13 8.17
C GLU A 60 -3.72 15.94 9.37
N LEU A 61 -2.66 16.71 9.18
CA LEU A 61 -2.11 17.56 10.23
C LEU A 61 -3.08 18.72 10.50
N LEU A 62 -3.54 18.83 11.74
CA LEU A 62 -4.44 19.90 12.15
C LEU A 62 -3.65 21.16 12.51
N ALA A 63 -4.32 22.19 13.01
CA ALA A 63 -3.67 23.43 13.43
C ALA A 63 -2.47 23.14 14.37
N PRO A 64 -1.27 23.66 14.08
CA PRO A 64 -0.03 23.25 14.73
C PRO A 64 -0.05 23.38 16.25
N GLU A 65 -0.73 24.40 16.77
CA GLU A 65 -0.89 24.66 18.21
C GLU A 65 -1.65 23.58 18.93
N THR A 66 -2.40 22.74 18.22
CA THR A 66 -3.13 21.62 18.81
C THR A 66 -2.25 20.41 19.05
N ALA A 67 -1.10 20.33 18.37
CA ALA A 67 -0.24 19.15 18.28
C ALA A 67 -1.02 17.88 17.92
N SER A 68 -2.05 18.02 17.08
CA SER A 68 -3.00 16.97 16.76
C SER A 68 -3.07 16.71 15.27
N PHE A 69 -3.36 15.47 14.90
CA PHE A 69 -3.57 15.04 13.52
C PHE A 69 -4.66 13.97 13.45
N ARG A 70 -5.47 14.06 12.41
CA ARG A 70 -6.47 13.05 12.10
C ARG A 70 -5.85 11.93 11.30
N ILE A 71 -6.19 10.71 11.64
CA ILE A 71 -5.71 9.49 10.98
C ILE A 71 -6.91 8.80 10.35
N THR A 72 -6.83 8.53 9.05
CA THR A 72 -7.68 7.58 8.37
C THR A 72 -6.81 6.36 8.05
N TYR A 73 -7.10 5.23 8.68
CA TYR A 73 -6.40 3.96 8.51
C TYR A 73 -7.30 2.97 7.79
N GLU A 74 -6.89 2.56 6.61
CA GLU A 74 -7.54 1.53 5.83
C GLU A 74 -6.71 0.26 5.92
N VAL A 75 -7.36 -0.83 6.29
CA VAL A 75 -6.69 -2.12 6.53
C VAL A 75 -7.58 -3.26 6.11
N THR A 76 -6.94 -4.32 5.65
CA THR A 76 -7.59 -5.56 5.24
C THR A 76 -7.14 -6.70 6.14
N ALA A 77 -8.05 -7.25 6.93
CA ALA A 77 -7.83 -8.43 7.75
C ALA A 77 -7.94 -9.69 6.88
N THR A 78 -6.95 -10.58 6.94
CA THR A 78 -6.83 -11.76 6.05
C THR A 78 -6.79 -13.09 6.79
N THR A 79 -6.76 -13.10 8.12
CA THR A 79 -6.78 -14.35 8.90
C THR A 79 -8.16 -15.00 8.83
N ALA A 80 -8.29 -16.12 8.12
CA ALA A 80 -9.55 -16.82 7.92
C ALA A 80 -10.22 -17.17 9.26
N GLY A 81 -11.54 -16.96 9.33
CA GLY A 81 -12.34 -17.21 10.53
C GLY A 81 -12.23 -16.13 11.61
N ALA A 82 -11.34 -15.14 11.49
CA ALA A 82 -11.22 -14.05 12.46
C ALA A 82 -12.53 -13.28 12.56
N LYS A 83 -12.98 -13.04 13.80
CA LYS A 83 -14.19 -12.28 14.13
C LYS A 83 -13.87 -10.87 14.61
N TYR A 84 -12.62 -10.62 14.97
CA TYR A 84 -12.14 -9.35 15.49
C TYR A 84 -10.93 -8.88 14.70
N PHE A 85 -10.71 -7.57 14.74
CA PHE A 85 -9.47 -6.93 14.32
C PHE A 85 -8.98 -6.01 15.45
N TYR A 86 -7.67 -6.02 15.71
CA TYR A 86 -7.06 -5.26 16.79
C TYR A 86 -6.12 -4.19 16.21
N ASN A 87 -6.39 -2.92 16.49
CA ASN A 87 -5.52 -1.82 16.11
C ASN A 87 -4.83 -1.22 17.35
N PRO A 88 -3.50 -1.29 17.46
CA PRO A 88 -2.80 -0.77 18.63
C PRO A 88 -2.91 0.75 18.73
N ILE A 89 -3.13 1.26 19.94
CA ILE A 89 -3.02 2.68 20.26
C ILE A 89 -1.57 2.95 20.65
N ARG A 90 -0.90 3.85 19.91
CA ARG A 90 0.51 4.16 20.15
C ARG A 90 0.71 4.76 21.55
N LYS A 91 1.66 4.23 22.30
CA LYS A 91 2.03 4.75 23.64
C LYS A 91 2.44 6.22 23.56
N GLY A 92 1.88 7.04 24.43
CA GLY A 92 2.15 8.47 24.52
C GLY A 92 1.29 9.35 23.62
N SER A 93 0.46 8.78 22.73
CA SER A 93 -0.59 9.49 22.01
C SER A 93 -1.90 9.41 22.78
N ILE A 94 -2.70 10.49 22.71
CA ILE A 94 -4.08 10.51 23.21
C ILE A 94 -4.97 10.36 22.00
N ALA A 95 -5.76 9.29 21.96
CA ALA A 95 -6.73 9.03 20.90
C ALA A 95 -8.09 9.64 21.24
N SER A 96 -8.79 10.19 20.26
CA SER A 96 -10.16 10.71 20.36
C SER A 96 -10.87 10.60 19.00
N ASP A 97 -12.16 10.85 19.00
CA ASP A 97 -13.02 10.90 17.80
C ASP A 97 -12.93 9.62 16.97
N GLU A 98 -12.84 8.48 17.63
CA GLU A 98 -12.73 7.19 16.98
C GLU A 98 -14.04 6.82 16.29
N SER A 99 -13.93 6.31 15.08
CA SER A 99 -14.99 5.65 14.36
C SER A 99 -14.44 4.51 13.51
N VAL A 100 -15.22 3.45 13.37
CA VAL A 100 -14.86 2.30 12.55
C VAL A 100 -16.02 1.94 11.66
N ARG A 101 -15.73 1.62 10.40
CA ARG A 101 -16.73 1.17 9.44
C ARG A 101 -16.20 0.01 8.59
N ASP A 102 -17.13 -0.82 8.14
CA ASP A 102 -16.89 -1.78 7.07
C ASP A 102 -16.64 -1.02 5.76
N ALA A 103 -15.50 -1.29 5.09
CA ALA A 103 -15.15 -0.57 3.87
C ALA A 103 -15.99 -1.03 2.66
N ARG A 104 -16.57 -2.25 2.71
CA ARG A 104 -17.44 -2.75 1.64
C ARG A 104 -18.82 -2.09 1.66
N LEU A 105 -19.44 -2.01 2.83
CA LEU A 105 -20.83 -1.58 2.98
C LEU A 105 -20.97 -0.13 3.47
N GLY A 106 -19.86 0.51 3.90
CA GLY A 106 -19.87 1.82 4.52
C GLY A 106 -20.54 1.86 5.92
N THR A 107 -20.98 0.70 6.44
CA THR A 107 -21.72 0.63 7.70
C THR A 107 -20.82 0.74 8.92
N PRO A 108 -21.24 1.42 10.00
CA PRO A 108 -20.49 1.46 11.24
C PRO A 108 -20.30 0.05 11.83
N LEU A 109 -19.12 -0.17 12.41
CA LEU A 109 -18.79 -1.38 13.14
C LEU A 109 -18.66 -1.08 14.63
N HIS A 110 -19.06 -2.06 15.45
CA HIS A 110 -18.85 -1.99 16.87
C HIS A 110 -17.36 -2.12 17.22
N PHE A 111 -16.87 -1.27 18.09
CA PHE A 111 -15.51 -1.36 18.63
C PHE A 111 -15.46 -0.98 20.10
N GLU A 112 -14.43 -1.42 20.77
CA GLU A 112 -14.14 -1.08 22.16
C GLU A 112 -12.63 -0.96 22.38
N VAL A 113 -12.22 -0.21 23.39
CA VAL A 113 -10.81 -0.14 23.76
C VAL A 113 -10.54 -1.21 24.83
N VAL A 114 -9.60 -2.10 24.54
CA VAL A 114 -9.20 -3.20 25.42
C VAL A 114 -7.73 -3.09 25.81
N SER A 115 -7.37 -3.61 26.98
CA SER A 115 -5.96 -3.72 27.39
C SER A 115 -5.25 -4.83 26.58
N GLY A 116 -3.93 -4.75 26.49
CA GLY A 116 -3.15 -5.82 25.87
C GLY A 116 -3.29 -7.16 26.58
N THR A 117 -3.54 -7.16 27.90
CA THR A 117 -3.85 -8.40 28.65
C THR A 117 -5.16 -9.02 28.17
N GLN A 118 -6.19 -8.22 27.91
CA GLN A 118 -7.45 -8.71 27.32
C GLN A 118 -7.27 -9.16 25.87
N ALA A 119 -6.48 -8.42 25.08
CA ALA A 119 -6.19 -8.81 23.70
C ALA A 119 -5.48 -10.16 23.62
N ARG A 120 -4.56 -10.47 24.52
CA ARG A 120 -3.86 -11.77 24.59
C ARG A 120 -4.76 -12.98 24.83
N ALA A 121 -5.95 -12.78 25.36
CA ALA A 121 -6.92 -13.87 25.51
C ALA A 121 -7.49 -14.34 24.17
N ASP A 122 -7.33 -13.56 23.11
CA ASP A 122 -7.72 -13.93 21.75
C ASP A 122 -6.54 -14.64 21.05
N PRO A 123 -6.77 -15.82 20.45
CA PRO A 123 -5.76 -16.54 19.66
C PRO A 123 -5.14 -15.70 18.52
N LEU A 124 -5.83 -14.66 18.04
CA LEU A 124 -5.32 -13.73 17.03
C LEU A 124 -4.16 -12.88 17.55
N MET A 125 -4.06 -12.68 18.86
CA MET A 125 -3.17 -11.70 19.48
C MET A 125 -2.30 -12.29 20.60
N PRO A 126 -1.65 -13.46 20.41
CA PRO A 126 -0.91 -14.14 21.47
C PRO A 126 0.23 -13.30 22.05
N ASP A 127 0.81 -12.43 21.21
CA ASP A 127 1.97 -11.59 21.52
C ASP A 127 1.60 -10.13 21.83
N ALA A 128 0.30 -9.82 22.05
CA ALA A 128 -0.12 -8.45 22.35
C ALA A 128 0.64 -7.91 23.58
N ASP A 129 1.21 -6.71 23.47
CA ASP A 129 1.91 -6.07 24.59
C ASP A 129 0.91 -5.69 25.70
N PRO A 130 1.01 -6.26 26.91
CA PRO A 130 0.08 -5.99 28.03
C PRO A 130 -0.05 -4.50 28.41
N ALA A 131 1.02 -3.74 28.14
CA ALA A 131 1.06 -2.31 28.44
C ALA A 131 0.52 -1.42 27.31
N THR A 132 0.04 -2.01 26.23
CA THR A 132 -0.58 -1.31 25.10
C THR A 132 -2.10 -1.46 25.15
N GLN A 133 -2.82 -0.41 24.78
CA GLN A 133 -4.25 -0.47 24.52
C GLN A 133 -4.52 -0.75 23.05
N TYR A 134 -5.62 -1.43 22.76
CA TYR A 134 -6.02 -1.79 21.40
C TYR A 134 -7.47 -1.38 21.17
N ILE A 135 -7.76 -0.85 20.00
CA ILE A 135 -9.11 -0.75 19.48
C ILE A 135 -9.45 -2.15 18.95
N ARG A 136 -10.33 -2.88 19.64
CA ARG A 136 -10.88 -4.16 19.20
C ARG A 136 -12.13 -3.91 18.40
N VAL A 137 -12.10 -4.22 17.12
CA VAL A 137 -13.23 -4.07 16.20
C VAL A 137 -13.92 -5.41 16.02
N THR A 138 -15.25 -5.43 16.16
CA THR A 138 -16.06 -6.59 15.77
C THR A 138 -16.35 -6.51 14.29
N LEU A 139 -15.87 -7.48 13.51
CA LEU A 139 -16.09 -7.54 12.07
C LEU A 139 -17.56 -7.81 11.74
N ALA A 140 -18.06 -7.25 10.64
CA ALA A 140 -19.43 -7.48 10.18
C ALA A 140 -19.74 -8.97 9.95
N ARG A 141 -18.72 -9.73 9.63
CA ARG A 141 -18.72 -11.19 9.49
C ARG A 141 -17.30 -11.73 9.73
N PRO A 142 -17.15 -13.02 10.07
CA PRO A 142 -15.82 -13.64 10.10
C PRO A 142 -15.13 -13.52 8.74
N VAL A 143 -13.82 -13.36 8.74
CA VAL A 143 -13.02 -13.35 7.50
C VAL A 143 -13.24 -14.67 6.75
N PRO A 144 -13.63 -14.62 5.46
CA PRO A 144 -13.83 -15.84 4.67
C PRO A 144 -12.53 -16.63 4.49
N GLU A 145 -12.64 -17.94 4.26
CA GLU A 145 -11.46 -18.83 4.10
C GLU A 145 -10.54 -18.38 2.94
N HIS A 146 -11.12 -17.95 1.82
CA HIS A 146 -10.40 -17.46 0.63
C HIS A 146 -10.67 -15.98 0.36
N GLY A 147 -10.93 -15.22 1.42
CA GLY A 147 -11.31 -13.82 1.32
C GLY A 147 -10.70 -12.96 2.42
N GLN A 148 -11.32 -11.82 2.65
CA GLN A 148 -10.81 -10.79 3.56
C GLN A 148 -11.95 -9.94 4.14
N ALA A 149 -11.64 -9.16 5.19
CA ALA A 149 -12.51 -8.12 5.72
C ALA A 149 -11.76 -6.78 5.67
N ARG A 150 -12.37 -5.79 5.02
CA ARG A 150 -11.79 -4.46 4.86
C ARG A 150 -12.41 -3.47 5.84
N LEU A 151 -11.56 -2.68 6.48
CA LEU A 151 -11.93 -1.75 7.54
C LEU A 151 -11.41 -0.35 7.24
N VAL A 152 -12.16 0.66 7.65
CA VAL A 152 -11.68 2.04 7.76
C VAL A 152 -11.81 2.47 9.23
N ILE A 153 -10.67 2.78 9.84
CA ILE A 153 -10.58 3.28 11.21
C ILE A 153 -10.18 4.75 11.14
N VAL A 154 -11.01 5.63 11.66
CA VAL A 154 -10.71 7.05 11.76
C VAL A 154 -10.52 7.40 13.23
N LYS A 155 -9.49 8.19 13.54
CA LYS A 155 -9.21 8.69 14.89
C LYS A 155 -8.37 9.96 14.84
N THR A 156 -8.45 10.77 15.88
CA THR A 156 -7.59 11.93 16.08
C THR A 156 -6.55 11.59 17.16
N TYR A 157 -5.28 11.85 16.85
CA TYR A 157 -4.22 11.75 17.85
C TYR A 157 -3.74 13.14 18.26
N LYS A 158 -3.60 13.37 19.56
CA LYS A 158 -2.78 14.45 20.10
C LYS A 158 -1.44 13.84 20.51
N ASP A 159 -0.37 14.26 19.84
CA ASP A 159 0.98 13.72 20.06
C ASP A 159 2.04 14.80 19.84
N PRO A 160 2.32 15.63 20.86
CA PRO A 160 3.27 16.74 20.75
C PRO A 160 4.73 16.28 20.57
N LYS A 161 5.03 14.99 20.73
CA LYS A 161 6.36 14.45 20.44
C LYS A 161 6.55 14.15 18.97
N SER A 162 5.46 13.84 18.26
CA SER A 162 5.50 13.55 16.84
C SER A 162 5.11 14.75 15.98
N TYR A 163 4.34 15.70 16.50
CA TYR A 163 3.87 16.86 15.74
C TYR A 163 4.02 18.13 16.57
N TYR A 164 4.92 19.01 16.15
CA TYR A 164 5.31 20.20 16.92
C TYR A 164 5.88 21.30 16.01
N GLN A 165 6.09 22.48 16.59
CA GLN A 165 6.82 23.58 15.97
C GLN A 165 8.23 23.68 16.56
N ASP A 166 9.23 23.85 15.67
CA ASP A 166 10.60 24.17 15.97
C ASP A 166 10.92 25.53 15.35
N GLY A 167 10.82 26.59 16.14
CA GLY A 167 10.86 27.95 15.67
C GLY A 167 9.71 28.25 14.70
N THR A 168 10.02 28.59 13.44
CA THR A 168 9.04 28.82 12.37
C THR A 168 8.73 27.56 11.56
N THR A 169 9.42 26.46 11.85
CA THR A 169 9.28 25.20 11.11
C THR A 169 8.29 24.28 11.83
N LEU A 170 7.31 23.81 11.08
CA LEU A 170 6.42 22.73 11.47
C LEU A 170 7.13 21.41 11.25
N VAL A 171 7.09 20.52 12.22
CA VAL A 171 7.75 19.21 12.16
C VAL A 171 6.74 18.11 12.45
N PHE A 172 6.65 17.14 11.55
CA PHE A 172 5.99 15.87 11.80
C PHE A 172 7.06 14.78 11.75
N ASP A 173 7.42 14.27 12.92
CA ASP A 173 8.49 13.28 13.13
C ASP A 173 7.88 12.01 13.72
N ARG A 174 7.67 11.01 12.87
CA ARG A 174 6.98 9.80 13.28
C ARG A 174 7.40 8.60 12.43
N PRO A 175 8.00 7.55 13.01
CA PRO A 175 8.17 6.29 12.31
C PRO A 175 6.82 5.66 11.98
N LEU A 176 6.60 5.31 10.70
CA LEU A 176 5.34 4.77 10.19
C LEU A 176 5.51 3.32 9.78
N GLY A 177 4.78 2.41 10.44
CA GLY A 177 4.84 0.97 10.20
C GLY A 177 3.94 0.49 9.06
N VAL A 178 2.98 1.31 8.64
CA VAL A 178 2.08 1.00 7.52
C VAL A 178 2.83 1.20 6.20
N ARG A 179 2.56 0.34 5.21
CA ARG A 179 3.30 0.37 3.94
C ARG A 179 3.05 1.64 3.13
N ARG A 180 1.79 2.04 2.96
CA ARG A 180 1.39 3.22 2.18
C ARG A 180 0.94 4.33 3.10
N ASN A 181 1.51 5.49 2.92
CA ASN A 181 1.25 6.64 3.77
C ASN A 181 1.07 7.91 2.95
N LYS A 182 0.17 8.75 3.41
CA LYS A 182 0.00 10.13 2.94
C LYS A 182 -0.06 11.06 4.16
N VAL A 183 0.74 12.09 4.15
CA VAL A 183 0.71 13.17 5.16
C VAL A 183 0.24 14.43 4.47
N VAL A 184 -0.85 15.03 4.93
CA VAL A 184 -1.41 16.28 4.41
C VAL A 184 -1.10 17.39 5.39
N LEU A 185 -0.41 18.42 4.90
CA LEU A 185 -0.03 19.59 5.68
C LEU A 185 -1.25 20.46 6.02
N PRO A 186 -1.19 21.26 7.08
CA PRO A 186 -2.21 22.30 7.32
C PRO A 186 -2.27 23.30 6.15
N ALA A 187 -3.42 23.93 5.97
CA ALA A 187 -3.57 24.96 4.96
C ALA A 187 -2.55 26.11 5.12
N GLY A 188 -1.96 26.55 4.03
CA GLY A 188 -0.96 27.63 4.02
C GLY A 188 0.45 27.20 4.48
N TYR A 189 0.74 25.89 4.47
CA TYR A 189 2.08 25.37 4.71
C TYR A 189 2.63 24.70 3.47
N GLU A 190 3.93 24.88 3.22
CA GLU A 190 4.69 24.23 2.16
C GLU A 190 5.76 23.29 2.73
N ALA A 191 5.98 22.17 2.06
CA ALA A 191 6.98 21.20 2.46
C ALA A 191 8.38 21.69 2.07
N VAL A 192 9.29 21.74 3.05
CA VAL A 192 10.70 22.14 2.83
C VAL A 192 11.68 21.00 3.12
N GLY A 193 11.20 19.86 3.62
CA GLY A 193 12.03 18.67 3.82
C GLY A 193 11.21 17.41 4.08
N VAL A 194 11.64 16.31 3.48
CA VAL A 194 11.08 14.97 3.70
C VAL A 194 12.23 13.97 3.77
N SER A 195 12.26 13.14 4.80
CA SER A 195 13.37 12.21 5.07
C SER A 195 13.35 10.92 4.24
N VAL A 196 12.26 10.66 3.51
CA VAL A 196 12.09 9.46 2.66
C VAL A 196 11.78 9.88 1.23
N PRO A 197 12.07 9.07 0.21
CA PRO A 197 11.59 9.31 -1.15
C PRO A 197 10.07 9.40 -1.14
N ALA A 198 9.51 10.47 -1.67
CA ALA A 198 8.08 10.75 -1.64
C ALA A 198 7.62 11.54 -2.86
N GLN A 199 6.35 11.42 -3.20
CA GLN A 199 5.65 12.27 -4.15
C GLN A 199 5.01 13.42 -3.39
N ILE A 200 5.24 14.64 -3.87
CA ILE A 200 4.64 15.85 -3.32
C ILE A 200 3.56 16.30 -4.28
N ARG A 201 2.36 16.56 -3.75
CA ARG A 201 1.21 16.94 -4.56
C ARG A 201 0.41 18.04 -3.87
N THR A 202 -0.34 18.78 -4.67
CA THR A 202 -1.38 19.68 -4.17
C THR A 202 -2.69 18.90 -4.09
N GLU A 203 -3.33 18.89 -2.94
CA GLU A 203 -4.68 18.34 -2.76
C GLU A 203 -5.72 19.29 -3.39
N PRO A 204 -6.93 18.82 -3.70
CA PRO A 204 -7.99 19.66 -4.29
C PRO A 204 -8.32 20.92 -3.48
N ASP A 205 -8.12 20.89 -2.17
CA ASP A 205 -8.34 22.01 -1.26
C ASP A 205 -7.12 22.97 -1.14
N GLY A 206 -6.09 22.75 -1.97
CA GLY A 206 -4.87 23.56 -2.01
C GLY A 206 -3.82 23.18 -0.96
N ARG A 207 -4.10 22.22 -0.08
CA ARG A 207 -3.10 21.73 0.88
C ARG A 207 -2.04 20.89 0.18
N ILE A 208 -0.83 20.89 0.71
CA ILE A 208 0.24 20.04 0.21
C ILE A 208 0.16 18.67 0.87
N SER A 209 0.33 17.64 0.09
CA SER A 209 0.46 16.24 0.57
C SER A 209 1.80 15.63 0.20
N VAL A 210 2.26 14.74 1.08
CA VAL A 210 3.48 13.95 0.95
C VAL A 210 3.07 12.49 0.98
N SER A 211 3.24 11.77 -0.11
CA SER A 211 2.84 10.37 -0.25
C SER A 211 4.04 9.48 -0.52
N PHE A 212 4.07 8.30 0.09
CA PHE A 212 5.13 7.32 -0.16
C PHE A 212 4.69 5.90 0.17
N MET A 213 5.41 4.92 -0.39
CA MET A 213 5.31 3.52 -0.02
C MET A 213 6.64 3.03 0.54
N HIS A 214 6.59 2.32 1.67
CA HIS A 214 7.74 1.67 2.29
C HIS A 214 7.53 0.15 2.29
N ALA A 215 8.17 -0.54 1.35
CA ALA A 215 8.07 -1.99 1.22
C ALA A 215 9.17 -2.75 2.00
N GLY A 216 10.11 -2.02 2.62
CA GLY A 216 11.21 -2.58 3.42
C GLY A 216 10.75 -3.12 4.78
N ALA A 217 11.65 -3.79 5.47
CA ALA A 217 11.41 -4.26 6.83
C ALA A 217 11.37 -3.09 7.83
N GLY A 218 10.47 -3.17 8.80
CA GLY A 218 10.34 -2.18 9.86
C GLY A 218 9.53 -0.94 9.46
N ALA A 219 9.59 0.08 10.29
CA ALA A 219 8.87 1.33 10.09
C ALA A 219 9.71 2.32 9.26
N ALA A 220 9.06 3.05 8.34
CA ALA A 220 9.69 4.16 7.62
C ALA A 220 10.06 5.28 8.60
N PRO A 221 11.31 5.77 8.62
CA PRO A 221 11.74 6.84 9.53
C PRO A 221 11.31 8.21 8.95
N LEU A 222 10.03 8.51 8.98
CA LEU A 222 9.48 9.71 8.38
C LEU A 222 9.69 10.95 9.25
N VAL A 223 10.30 11.97 8.65
CA VAL A 223 10.31 13.35 9.15
C VAL A 223 9.86 14.26 8.00
N VAL A 224 8.78 15.00 8.21
CA VAL A 224 8.33 16.05 7.30
C VAL A 224 8.56 17.41 7.98
N ARG A 225 9.18 18.34 7.24
CA ARG A 225 9.38 19.73 7.68
C ARG A 225 8.61 20.64 6.74
N ALA A 226 7.88 21.59 7.33
CA ALA A 226 7.10 22.55 6.55
C ALA A 226 7.24 23.96 7.15
N VAL A 227 7.08 24.98 6.32
CA VAL A 227 7.04 26.38 6.75
C VAL A 227 5.72 26.99 6.32
N LYS A 228 5.27 27.97 7.09
CA LYS A 228 4.07 28.72 6.73
C LYS A 228 4.40 29.64 5.55
N ASP A 229 3.66 29.49 4.45
CA ASP A 229 3.79 30.40 3.33
C ASP A 229 3.27 31.79 3.73
N ALA A 230 4.16 32.77 3.70
CA ALA A 230 3.81 34.16 3.99
C ALA A 230 2.96 34.84 2.87
N GLN A 231 2.88 34.19 1.70
CA GLN A 231 2.19 34.74 0.52
C GLN A 231 0.82 34.11 0.25
N VAL A 232 0.51 32.95 0.87
CA VAL A 232 -0.80 32.33 0.74
C VAL A 232 -1.81 32.98 1.70
N GLY A 233 -2.12 34.22 1.41
CA GLY A 233 -3.36 34.84 1.86
C GLY A 233 -4.49 34.36 0.97
N SER A 234 -5.26 33.40 1.45
CA SER A 234 -6.69 33.08 1.14
C SER A 234 -7.22 33.14 -0.31
N ALA A 235 -6.41 33.33 -1.34
CA ALA A 235 -6.84 33.16 -2.72
C ALA A 235 -6.17 31.90 -3.29
N ALA A 236 -6.99 30.92 -3.70
CA ALA A 236 -6.52 29.85 -4.57
C ALA A 236 -5.70 30.51 -5.69
N LEU A 237 -4.44 30.11 -5.85
CA LEU A 237 -3.64 30.56 -6.99
C LEU A 237 -4.47 30.24 -8.24
N PRO A 238 -4.71 31.24 -9.12
CA PRO A 238 -5.39 30.96 -10.37
C PRO A 238 -4.57 29.84 -11.05
N GLN A 239 -5.19 28.70 -11.27
CA GLN A 239 -4.59 27.68 -12.14
C GLN A 239 -4.34 28.39 -13.47
N ALA A 240 -3.07 28.46 -13.88
CA ALA A 240 -2.75 28.93 -15.21
C ALA A 240 -3.59 28.12 -16.19
N PRO A 241 -4.29 28.75 -17.15
CA PRO A 241 -4.96 28.03 -18.22
C PRO A 241 -3.88 27.35 -19.05
N GLY A 242 -3.50 26.18 -18.64
CA GLY A 242 -2.44 25.40 -19.25
C GLY A 242 -2.88 23.95 -19.26
N THR A 243 -2.71 23.37 -20.39
CA THR A 243 -2.84 21.97 -20.68
C THR A 243 -2.72 21.12 -19.42
N GLN A 244 -3.87 20.64 -18.95
CA GLN A 244 -3.96 19.59 -17.94
C GLN A 244 -3.04 18.46 -18.43
N ARG A 245 -1.96 18.24 -17.75
CA ARG A 245 -1.06 17.14 -18.10
C ARG A 245 -1.72 15.84 -17.67
N SER A 246 -1.48 14.77 -18.40
CA SER A 246 -2.10 13.44 -18.14
C SER A 246 -1.85 12.90 -16.74
N TRP A 247 -0.86 13.44 -16.01
CA TRP A 247 -0.51 13.07 -14.65
C TRP A 247 -1.16 13.94 -13.55
N GLU A 248 -1.92 14.99 -13.91
CA GLU A 248 -2.74 15.70 -12.95
C GLU A 248 -3.95 14.83 -12.61
N SER A 249 -4.24 14.68 -11.32
CA SER A 249 -5.33 13.82 -10.89
C SER A 249 -6.65 14.27 -11.53
N PRO A 250 -7.38 13.37 -12.19
CA PRO A 250 -8.71 13.68 -12.71
C PRO A 250 -9.75 13.91 -11.60
N PHE A 251 -9.35 13.76 -10.32
CA PHE A 251 -10.22 13.82 -9.16
C PHE A 251 -10.11 15.13 -8.37
N GLU A 252 -9.60 16.20 -8.99
CA GLU A 252 -9.53 17.52 -8.36
C GLU A 252 -10.94 18.10 -8.14
N GLY A 253 -11.20 18.56 -6.92
CA GLY A 253 -12.51 19.11 -6.54
C GLY A 253 -13.51 18.08 -5.98
N ALA A 254 -13.03 16.93 -5.61
CA ALA A 254 -13.76 15.70 -5.36
C ALA A 254 -14.82 15.76 -4.25
N THR A 255 -16.02 15.37 -4.62
CA THR A 255 -17.08 14.88 -3.72
C THR A 255 -16.62 13.62 -2.97
N GLU A 256 -17.36 13.17 -1.95
CA GLU A 256 -17.06 11.91 -1.23
C GLU A 256 -17.01 10.71 -2.19
N GLN A 257 -17.88 10.67 -3.20
CA GLN A 257 -17.90 9.62 -4.22
C GLN A 257 -16.63 9.62 -5.08
N GLU A 258 -16.11 10.79 -5.43
CA GLU A 258 -14.87 10.94 -6.19
C GLU A 258 -13.65 10.54 -5.35
N ARG A 259 -13.65 10.81 -4.05
CA ARG A 259 -12.60 10.31 -3.12
C ARG A 259 -12.60 8.79 -3.03
N LEU A 260 -13.76 8.15 -3.05
CA LEU A 260 -13.87 6.70 -3.13
C LEU A 260 -13.30 6.17 -4.45
N ALA A 261 -13.58 6.85 -5.57
CA ALA A 261 -13.04 6.47 -6.87
C ALA A 261 -11.51 6.65 -6.94
N GLU A 262 -10.96 7.73 -6.37
CA GLU A 262 -9.52 7.92 -6.23
C GLU A 262 -8.90 6.80 -5.40
N ARG A 263 -9.47 6.47 -4.26
CA ARG A 263 -9.01 5.38 -3.40
C ARG A 263 -9.07 4.03 -4.12
N ALA A 264 -10.16 3.75 -4.83
CA ALA A 264 -10.29 2.53 -5.62
C ALA A 264 -9.21 2.43 -6.70
N HIS A 265 -8.84 3.55 -7.33
CA HIS A 265 -7.74 3.59 -8.29
C HIS A 265 -6.39 3.28 -7.60
N GLN A 266 -6.11 3.92 -6.47
CA GLN A 266 -4.88 3.71 -5.71
C GLN A 266 -4.79 2.31 -5.09
N ASP A 267 -5.92 1.65 -4.85
CA ASP A 267 -5.98 0.29 -4.32
C ASP A 267 -5.70 -0.79 -5.37
N ARG A 268 -5.57 -0.43 -6.65
CA ARG A 268 -5.16 -1.38 -7.68
C ARG A 268 -3.74 -1.84 -7.45
N ASP A 269 -3.59 -3.16 -7.34
CA ASP A 269 -2.32 -3.84 -7.08
C ASP A 269 -2.14 -4.98 -8.05
N ILE A 270 -1.00 -5.05 -8.72
CA ILE A 270 -0.66 -6.19 -9.56
C ILE A 270 0.68 -6.77 -9.10
N VAL A 271 0.71 -8.08 -8.91
CA VAL A 271 1.94 -8.82 -8.65
C VAL A 271 2.18 -9.80 -9.79
N TYR A 272 3.32 -9.63 -10.45
CA TYR A 272 3.80 -10.48 -11.54
C TYR A 272 4.78 -11.50 -10.97
N PHE A 273 4.48 -12.79 -11.12
CA PHE A 273 5.37 -13.88 -10.72
C PHE A 273 5.98 -14.47 -12.00
N LEU A 274 7.22 -14.08 -12.29
CA LEU A 274 7.91 -14.53 -13.47
C LEU A 274 8.22 -16.03 -13.34
N GLN A 275 7.87 -16.80 -14.38
CA GLN A 275 8.28 -18.19 -14.51
C GLN A 275 9.68 -18.26 -15.12
N GLN A 276 10.25 -19.45 -15.33
CA GLN A 276 11.55 -19.54 -15.97
C GLN A 276 11.50 -18.87 -17.36
N PRO A 277 12.47 -18.01 -17.73
CA PRO A 277 12.36 -17.11 -18.89
C PRO A 277 12.22 -17.85 -20.23
N GLU A 278 12.60 -19.11 -20.30
CA GLU A 278 12.43 -19.96 -21.47
C GLU A 278 10.94 -20.20 -21.81
N THR A 279 10.05 -20.03 -20.84
CA THR A 279 8.60 -20.15 -21.05
C THR A 279 7.97 -18.88 -21.60
N HIS A 280 8.64 -17.74 -21.51
CA HIS A 280 8.10 -16.41 -21.79
C HIS A 280 6.83 -16.08 -21.00
N ALA A 281 6.57 -16.81 -19.92
CA ALA A 281 5.34 -16.76 -19.15
C ALA A 281 5.53 -16.17 -17.75
N PHE A 282 4.50 -15.51 -17.27
CA PHE A 282 4.40 -15.07 -15.90
C PHE A 282 2.95 -15.19 -15.42
N SER A 283 2.77 -15.67 -14.20
CA SER A 283 1.47 -15.64 -13.52
C SER A 283 1.31 -14.29 -12.83
N LEU A 284 0.09 -13.80 -12.73
CA LEU A 284 -0.19 -12.57 -12.01
C LEU A 284 -1.49 -12.68 -11.23
N TYR A 285 -1.60 -11.90 -10.18
CA TYR A 285 -2.90 -11.49 -9.68
C TYR A 285 -3.02 -9.97 -9.73
N HIS A 286 -4.24 -9.52 -9.97
CA HIS A 286 -4.64 -8.12 -9.97
C HIS A 286 -5.77 -7.94 -8.98
N ASP A 287 -5.52 -7.17 -7.93
CA ASP A 287 -6.55 -6.75 -6.99
C ASP A 287 -7.15 -5.43 -7.46
N TYR A 288 -8.46 -5.38 -7.57
CA TYR A 288 -9.22 -4.28 -8.09
C TYR A 288 -10.42 -3.97 -7.20
N THR A 289 -10.62 -2.72 -6.87
CA THR A 289 -11.80 -2.26 -6.10
C THR A 289 -12.73 -1.49 -7.04
N GLU A 290 -13.94 -2.03 -7.25
CA GLU A 290 -15.02 -1.33 -7.97
C GLU A 290 -15.84 -0.51 -6.97
N THR A 291 -16.15 0.74 -7.34
CA THR A 291 -16.95 1.67 -6.53
C THR A 291 -18.11 2.29 -7.28
N ARG A 292 -18.19 2.08 -8.60
CA ARG A 292 -19.20 2.70 -9.46
C ARG A 292 -20.52 1.94 -9.36
N ALA A 293 -21.57 2.63 -8.95
CA ALA A 293 -22.91 2.05 -8.90
C ALA A 293 -23.41 1.65 -10.30
N GLY A 294 -24.10 0.52 -10.38
CA GLY A 294 -24.70 -0.01 -11.62
C GLY A 294 -23.69 -0.72 -12.55
N ILE A 295 -22.42 -0.81 -12.19
CA ILE A 295 -21.46 -1.68 -12.88
C ILE A 295 -21.69 -3.12 -12.46
N ASP A 296 -21.73 -4.04 -13.41
CA ASP A 296 -22.02 -5.46 -13.23
C ASP A 296 -20.96 -6.39 -13.86
N GLY A 297 -19.83 -5.83 -14.29
CA GLY A 297 -18.74 -6.62 -14.84
C GLY A 297 -17.41 -5.84 -14.85
N TYR A 298 -16.32 -6.60 -14.82
CA TYR A 298 -14.98 -6.12 -15.07
C TYR A 298 -14.47 -6.74 -16.37
N ALA A 299 -13.86 -5.94 -17.22
CA ALA A 299 -13.21 -6.41 -18.46
C ALA A 299 -11.69 -6.19 -18.36
N ASN A 300 -10.94 -7.29 -18.47
CA ASN A 300 -9.49 -7.23 -18.63
C ASN A 300 -9.16 -7.39 -20.12
N VAL A 301 -8.69 -6.30 -20.74
CA VAL A 301 -8.27 -6.32 -22.14
C VAL A 301 -6.90 -6.99 -22.24
N VAL A 302 -6.82 -8.11 -22.97
CA VAL A 302 -5.56 -8.83 -23.18
C VAL A 302 -4.67 -8.00 -24.11
N ARG A 303 -3.47 -7.68 -23.68
CA ARG A 303 -2.53 -6.87 -24.44
C ARG A 303 -2.15 -7.57 -25.74
N ALA A 304 -2.11 -6.83 -26.84
CA ALA A 304 -1.68 -7.35 -28.14
C ALA A 304 -0.30 -8.03 -28.06
N GLY A 305 -0.16 -9.20 -28.69
CA GLY A 305 1.06 -10.01 -28.64
C GLY A 305 1.26 -10.82 -27.37
N SER A 306 0.26 -10.83 -26.46
CA SER A 306 0.21 -11.69 -25.28
C SER A 306 -0.95 -12.69 -25.40
N VAL A 307 -0.80 -13.84 -24.72
CA VAL A 307 -1.86 -14.85 -24.58
C VAL A 307 -2.16 -14.98 -23.10
N ALA A 308 -3.40 -14.73 -22.72
CA ALA A 308 -3.90 -15.01 -21.35
C ALA A 308 -4.34 -16.47 -21.28
N SER A 309 -4.12 -17.12 -20.16
CA SER A 309 -4.56 -18.48 -19.87
C SER A 309 -4.90 -18.66 -18.41
N GLN A 310 -5.75 -19.65 -18.12
CA GLN A 310 -6.17 -20.01 -16.76
C GLN A 310 -6.74 -18.82 -15.95
N PRO A 311 -7.62 -17.98 -16.55
CA PRO A 311 -8.17 -16.87 -15.81
C PRO A 311 -9.08 -17.35 -14.68
N SER A 312 -8.98 -16.73 -13.54
CA SER A 312 -9.86 -16.95 -12.39
C SER A 312 -10.17 -15.63 -11.69
N ALA A 313 -11.29 -15.55 -11.01
CA ALA A 313 -11.69 -14.37 -10.27
C ALA A 313 -12.39 -14.74 -8.96
N THR A 314 -12.05 -13.98 -7.92
CA THR A 314 -12.61 -14.15 -6.57
C THR A 314 -13.07 -12.80 -6.04
N ILE A 315 -14.27 -12.75 -5.46
CA ILE A 315 -14.68 -11.62 -4.62
C ILE A 315 -13.97 -11.76 -3.28
N LEU A 316 -12.95 -10.94 -3.03
CA LEU A 316 -12.18 -11.01 -1.79
C LEU A 316 -13.03 -10.70 -0.56
N ASP A 317 -14.03 -9.83 -0.70
CA ASP A 317 -14.94 -9.50 0.40
C ASP A 317 -15.79 -10.69 0.88
N THR A 318 -16.01 -11.70 0.05
CA THR A 318 -16.87 -12.85 0.36
C THR A 318 -16.18 -14.19 0.26
N GLY A 319 -15.05 -14.27 -0.45
CA GLY A 319 -14.42 -15.53 -0.85
C GLY A 319 -15.12 -16.24 -2.02
N GLU A 320 -16.16 -15.62 -2.61
CA GLU A 320 -16.91 -16.19 -3.73
C GLU A 320 -16.06 -16.25 -5.00
N GLN A 321 -16.03 -17.44 -5.62
CA GLN A 321 -15.42 -17.63 -6.94
C GLN A 321 -16.38 -17.22 -8.03
N LEU A 322 -15.96 -16.34 -8.93
CA LEU A 322 -16.76 -15.88 -10.05
C LEU A 322 -16.47 -16.67 -11.33
N LYS A 323 -17.47 -16.76 -12.18
CA LYS A 323 -17.29 -17.30 -13.54
C LYS A 323 -16.59 -16.27 -14.40
N VAL A 324 -15.53 -16.72 -15.07
CA VAL A 324 -14.81 -15.91 -16.03
C VAL A 324 -15.23 -16.30 -17.45
N ARG A 325 -15.33 -15.33 -18.35
CA ARG A 325 -15.69 -15.52 -19.76
C ARG A 325 -14.63 -14.85 -20.64
N GLU A 326 -14.20 -15.54 -21.67
CA GLU A 326 -13.35 -14.97 -22.71
C GLU A 326 -14.22 -14.64 -23.91
N MET A 327 -14.08 -13.44 -24.47
CA MET A 327 -14.89 -12.98 -25.60
C MET A 327 -14.19 -11.84 -26.35
N SER A 328 -14.69 -11.47 -27.50
CA SER A 328 -14.32 -10.23 -28.18
C SER A 328 -15.04 -9.01 -27.60
N GLY A 329 -14.52 -7.81 -27.83
CA GLY A 329 -15.21 -6.58 -27.45
C GLY A 329 -16.58 -6.43 -28.09
N ALA A 330 -16.77 -6.94 -29.32
CA ALA A 330 -18.08 -6.96 -29.96
C ALA A 330 -19.08 -7.87 -29.22
N GLU A 331 -18.66 -9.06 -28.78
CA GLU A 331 -19.47 -9.98 -27.99
C GLU A 331 -19.78 -9.41 -26.60
N LEU A 332 -18.85 -8.68 -25.99
CA LEU A 332 -19.08 -7.98 -24.72
C LEU A 332 -20.22 -6.95 -24.86
N VAL A 333 -20.19 -6.12 -25.90
CA VAL A 333 -21.26 -5.16 -26.18
C VAL A 333 -22.59 -5.89 -26.40
N ALA A 334 -22.61 -6.99 -27.17
CA ALA A 334 -23.81 -7.77 -27.41
C ALA A 334 -24.34 -8.47 -26.15
N SER A 335 -23.51 -8.77 -25.19
CA SER A 335 -23.89 -9.42 -23.92
C SER A 335 -24.69 -8.51 -22.97
N GLY A 336 -24.60 -7.20 -23.16
CA GLY A 336 -25.23 -6.20 -22.27
C GLY A 336 -24.57 -6.03 -20.91
N ILE A 337 -23.42 -6.67 -20.66
CA ILE A 337 -22.66 -6.51 -19.42
C ILE A 337 -22.08 -5.09 -19.38
N ASN A 338 -22.38 -4.36 -18.32
CA ASN A 338 -21.90 -3.00 -18.12
C ASN A 338 -20.55 -3.01 -17.37
N VAL A 339 -19.46 -2.82 -18.08
CA VAL A 339 -18.11 -2.71 -17.52
C VAL A 339 -17.67 -1.25 -17.28
N GLY A 340 -18.54 -0.27 -17.62
CA GLY A 340 -18.32 1.16 -17.37
C GLY A 340 -17.30 1.83 -18.28
N GLU A 341 -16.83 1.13 -19.31
CA GLU A 341 -15.88 1.66 -20.29
C GLU A 341 -16.13 1.05 -21.68
N SER A 342 -15.68 1.74 -22.72
CA SER A 342 -15.75 1.23 -24.08
C SER A 342 -14.58 0.29 -24.34
N VAL A 343 -14.87 -0.84 -25.00
CA VAL A 343 -13.86 -1.82 -25.42
C VAL A 343 -13.87 -1.89 -26.93
N GLU A 344 -12.69 -1.87 -27.53
CA GLU A 344 -12.54 -2.01 -28.99
C GLU A 344 -13.17 -3.34 -29.47
N PRO A 345 -14.00 -3.35 -30.53
CA PRO A 345 -14.74 -4.54 -30.95
C PRO A 345 -13.87 -5.77 -31.25
N ALA A 346 -12.65 -5.55 -31.75
CA ALA A 346 -11.70 -6.62 -32.08
C ALA A 346 -10.81 -7.03 -30.89
N ALA A 347 -10.89 -6.35 -29.75
CA ALA A 347 -10.08 -6.68 -28.59
C ALA A 347 -10.49 -8.05 -28.02
N HIS A 348 -9.51 -8.83 -27.60
CA HIS A 348 -9.74 -10.02 -26.76
C HIS A 348 -9.87 -9.57 -25.31
N VAL A 349 -10.96 -9.96 -24.65
CA VAL A 349 -11.24 -9.57 -23.29
C VAL A 349 -11.58 -10.76 -22.41
N VAL A 350 -11.07 -10.70 -21.18
CA VAL A 350 -11.47 -11.58 -20.09
C VAL A 350 -12.51 -10.82 -19.27
N VAL A 351 -13.74 -11.30 -19.27
CA VAL A 351 -14.88 -10.63 -18.61
C VAL A 351 -15.29 -11.38 -17.37
N ILE A 352 -15.49 -10.64 -16.30
CA ILE A 352 -15.86 -11.14 -14.98
C ILE A 352 -17.16 -10.47 -14.57
N PRO A 353 -18.33 -11.11 -14.80
CA PRO A 353 -19.61 -10.58 -14.39
C PRO A 353 -19.81 -10.77 -12.88
N PHE A 354 -20.46 -9.78 -12.26
CA PHE A 354 -20.84 -9.79 -10.84
C PHE A 354 -22.18 -9.06 -10.64
N THR A 355 -22.76 -9.16 -9.44
CA THR A 355 -23.98 -8.44 -9.10
C THR A 355 -23.74 -6.94 -9.12
N PRO A 356 -24.59 -6.13 -9.79
CA PRO A 356 -24.42 -4.69 -9.86
C PRO A 356 -24.32 -4.06 -8.46
N LEU A 357 -23.35 -3.14 -8.31
CA LEU A 357 -23.14 -2.42 -7.06
C LEU A 357 -24.26 -1.39 -6.85
N LYS A 358 -24.66 -1.23 -5.59
CA LYS A 358 -25.50 -0.11 -5.15
C LYS A 358 -24.64 1.11 -4.83
N ALA A 359 -25.25 2.28 -4.83
CA ALA A 359 -24.59 3.49 -4.41
C ALA A 359 -24.01 3.36 -2.98
N GLY A 360 -22.76 3.70 -2.81
CA GLY A 360 -22.04 3.60 -1.54
C GLY A 360 -21.46 2.21 -1.19
N GLU A 361 -21.76 1.18 -2.00
CA GLU A 361 -21.12 -0.13 -1.88
C GLU A 361 -19.81 -0.18 -2.68
N THR A 362 -18.88 -1.01 -2.24
CA THR A 362 -17.64 -1.33 -2.97
C THR A 362 -17.48 -2.84 -3.08
N LEU A 363 -16.80 -3.29 -4.12
CA LEU A 363 -16.48 -4.69 -4.36
C LEU A 363 -14.98 -4.84 -4.64
N ARG A 364 -14.30 -5.71 -3.91
CA ARG A 364 -12.91 -6.01 -4.19
C ARG A 364 -12.76 -7.36 -4.87
N LEU A 365 -12.20 -7.34 -6.06
CA LEU A 365 -11.93 -8.52 -6.87
C LEU A 365 -10.45 -8.84 -6.85
N ARG A 366 -10.11 -10.11 -6.82
CA ARG A 366 -8.80 -10.64 -7.23
C ARG A 366 -8.99 -11.39 -8.53
N ILE A 367 -8.23 -11.01 -9.53
CA ILE A 367 -8.21 -11.63 -10.85
C ILE A 367 -6.82 -12.24 -11.00
N ALA A 368 -6.75 -13.54 -11.23
CA ALA A 368 -5.48 -14.24 -11.44
C ALA A 368 -5.46 -14.87 -12.83
N GLU A 369 -4.34 -14.76 -13.51
CA GLU A 369 -4.13 -15.26 -14.87
C GLU A 369 -2.64 -15.57 -15.09
N THR A 370 -2.37 -16.33 -16.13
CA THR A 370 -1.02 -16.54 -16.65
C THR A 370 -0.92 -15.94 -18.03
N TYR A 371 0.07 -15.09 -18.24
CA TYR A 371 0.37 -14.50 -19.53
C TYR A 371 1.60 -15.14 -20.14
N THR A 372 1.54 -15.46 -21.45
CA THR A 372 2.71 -15.70 -22.28
C THR A 372 2.91 -14.47 -23.16
N ALA A 373 4.06 -13.81 -23.02
CA ALA A 373 4.34 -12.51 -23.64
C ALA A 373 5.82 -12.39 -24.05
N PRO A 374 6.24 -13.07 -25.14
CA PRO A 374 7.66 -13.16 -25.52
C PRO A 374 8.30 -11.81 -25.83
N VAL A 375 7.52 -10.82 -26.26
CA VAL A 375 8.00 -9.45 -26.50
C VAL A 375 8.39 -8.76 -25.20
N SER A 376 7.59 -8.97 -24.15
CA SER A 376 7.78 -8.31 -22.84
C SER A 376 8.64 -9.12 -21.87
N TYR A 377 8.72 -10.44 -22.05
CA TYR A 377 9.45 -11.32 -21.15
C TYR A 377 10.22 -12.39 -21.92
N ARG A 378 11.55 -12.39 -21.81
CA ARG A 378 12.42 -13.22 -22.59
C ARG A 378 13.79 -13.44 -21.95
N LEU A 379 14.52 -14.40 -22.49
CA LEU A 379 15.94 -14.60 -22.23
C LEU A 379 16.76 -13.97 -23.36
N GLU A 380 17.69 -13.09 -23.03
CA GLU A 380 18.69 -12.52 -23.95
C GLU A 380 20.08 -13.01 -23.54
N GLY A 381 20.60 -13.99 -24.25
CA GLY A 381 21.86 -14.64 -23.85
C GLY A 381 21.72 -15.34 -22.48
N LYS A 382 22.34 -14.78 -21.45
CA LYS A 382 22.27 -15.28 -20.06
C LYS A 382 21.44 -14.37 -19.15
N GLU A 383 20.81 -13.32 -19.70
CA GLU A 383 20.02 -12.37 -18.95
C GLU A 383 18.53 -12.58 -19.18
N LEU A 384 17.79 -12.71 -18.10
CA LEU A 384 16.36 -12.53 -18.09
C LEU A 384 16.06 -11.04 -18.33
N VAL A 385 15.15 -10.75 -19.26
CA VAL A 385 14.68 -9.39 -19.55
C VAL A 385 13.18 -9.35 -19.40
N PHE A 386 12.69 -8.48 -18.51
CA PHE A 386 11.28 -8.13 -18.39
C PHE A 386 11.14 -6.64 -18.70
N ASP A 387 10.43 -6.34 -19.80
CA ASP A 387 10.28 -5.02 -20.38
C ASP A 387 8.79 -4.74 -20.59
N ARG A 388 8.21 -3.94 -19.68
CA ARG A 388 6.76 -3.74 -19.68
C ARG A 388 6.39 -2.43 -19.01
N SER A 389 5.44 -1.71 -19.62
CA SER A 389 4.77 -0.58 -19.00
C SER A 389 3.69 -1.07 -18.04
N LEU A 390 3.76 -0.67 -16.77
CA LEU A 390 2.89 -1.09 -15.67
C LEU A 390 1.94 0.05 -15.30
N GLY A 391 0.67 -0.10 -15.63
CA GLY A 391 -0.35 0.96 -15.56
C GLY A 391 -1.15 0.99 -14.25
N ARG A 392 -0.59 0.53 -13.14
CA ARG A 392 -1.27 0.57 -11.83
C ARG A 392 -0.41 1.29 -10.81
N PRO A 393 -1.00 1.92 -9.78
CA PRO A 393 -0.22 2.63 -8.76
C PRO A 393 0.74 1.71 -7.99
N ARG A 394 0.35 0.47 -7.77
CA ARG A 394 1.18 -0.54 -7.10
C ARG A 394 1.44 -1.71 -8.03
N ASN A 395 2.69 -2.00 -8.22
CA ASN A 395 3.13 -3.13 -9.04
C ASN A 395 4.26 -3.83 -8.32
N ALA A 396 4.28 -5.14 -8.37
CA ALA A 396 5.43 -5.91 -7.93
C ALA A 396 5.82 -6.95 -8.98
N VAL A 397 7.12 -7.20 -9.10
CA VAL A 397 7.67 -8.25 -9.94
C VAL A 397 8.48 -9.20 -9.07
N VAL A 398 8.11 -10.47 -9.09
CA VAL A 398 8.80 -11.55 -8.38
C VAL A 398 9.61 -12.34 -9.39
N LEU A 399 10.91 -12.37 -9.21
CA LEU A 399 11.83 -13.15 -10.07
C LEU A 399 11.61 -14.65 -9.88
N PRO A 400 11.89 -15.48 -10.89
CA PRO A 400 11.86 -16.92 -10.75
C PRO A 400 12.86 -17.41 -9.69
N GLY A 401 12.66 -18.58 -9.17
CA GLY A 401 13.61 -19.23 -8.26
C GLY A 401 15.00 -19.34 -8.90
N GLY A 402 16.04 -19.01 -8.10
CA GLY A 402 17.43 -19.07 -8.58
C GLY A 402 17.93 -17.84 -9.34
N TRP A 403 17.15 -16.77 -9.46
CA TRP A 403 17.55 -15.55 -10.15
C TRP A 403 17.79 -14.39 -9.17
N TYR A 404 18.63 -13.43 -9.57
CA TYR A 404 18.87 -12.19 -8.85
C TYR A 404 18.83 -10.99 -9.81
N CYS A 405 18.34 -9.85 -9.31
CA CYS A 405 18.24 -8.61 -10.07
C CYS A 405 19.63 -8.04 -10.37
N THR A 406 19.86 -7.64 -11.62
CA THR A 406 21.09 -6.97 -12.07
C THR A 406 20.83 -5.54 -12.55
N PHE A 407 19.59 -5.21 -12.89
CA PHE A 407 19.20 -3.90 -13.38
C PHE A 407 17.70 -3.65 -13.18
N SER A 408 17.36 -2.44 -12.80
CA SER A 408 16.00 -1.89 -12.81
C SER A 408 16.05 -0.44 -13.27
N ALA A 409 15.40 -0.11 -14.39
CA ALA A 409 15.36 1.26 -14.91
C ALA A 409 14.52 2.19 -14.03
N ALA A 410 13.44 1.68 -13.43
CA ALA A 410 12.63 2.41 -12.49
C ALA A 410 13.13 2.16 -11.04
N PRO A 411 13.07 3.15 -10.15
CA PRO A 411 13.31 2.95 -8.74
C PRO A 411 12.39 1.87 -8.17
N ALA A 412 12.95 0.93 -7.41
CA ALA A 412 12.21 -0.16 -6.78
C ALA A 412 12.74 -0.48 -5.40
N THR A 413 11.87 -0.97 -4.53
CA THR A 413 12.29 -1.61 -3.29
C THR A 413 12.51 -3.10 -3.53
N LEU A 414 13.68 -3.62 -3.19
CA LEU A 414 14.00 -5.04 -3.28
C LEU A 414 13.76 -5.71 -1.93
N SER A 415 13.10 -6.85 -1.97
CA SER A 415 12.91 -7.72 -0.82
C SER A 415 13.04 -9.18 -1.23
N GLN A 416 13.09 -10.07 -0.24
CA GLN A 416 13.11 -11.49 -0.49
C GLN A 416 11.86 -12.12 0.12
N LEU A 417 11.16 -12.92 -0.66
CA LEU A 417 10.04 -13.71 -0.17
C LEU A 417 10.54 -14.85 0.71
N PRO A 418 9.68 -15.42 1.58
CA PRO A 418 10.05 -16.57 2.41
C PRO A 418 10.55 -17.79 1.64
N ASP A 419 10.13 -17.96 0.38
CA ASP A 419 10.60 -19.01 -0.53
C ASP A 419 11.94 -18.70 -1.21
N GLY A 420 12.58 -17.58 -0.86
CA GLY A 420 13.88 -17.14 -1.38
C GLY A 420 13.85 -16.38 -2.69
N ARG A 421 12.68 -16.22 -3.32
CA ARG A 421 12.55 -15.42 -4.54
C ARG A 421 12.72 -13.93 -4.25
N VAL A 422 13.32 -13.20 -5.20
CA VAL A 422 13.50 -11.76 -5.12
C VAL A 422 12.24 -11.07 -5.62
N ARG A 423 11.75 -10.09 -4.86
CA ARG A 423 10.62 -9.25 -5.18
C ARG A 423 11.08 -7.80 -5.35
N LEU A 424 10.60 -7.15 -6.40
CA LEU A 424 10.76 -5.72 -6.64
C LEU A 424 9.38 -5.07 -6.56
N ASP A 425 9.24 -4.07 -5.70
CA ASP A 425 8.01 -3.27 -5.56
C ASP A 425 8.21 -1.91 -6.21
N TYR A 426 7.28 -1.53 -7.09
CA TYR A 426 7.19 -0.24 -7.76
C TYR A 426 5.93 0.47 -7.30
N TRP A 427 6.04 1.76 -7.04
CA TRP A 427 4.91 2.57 -6.62
C TRP A 427 4.91 3.92 -7.32
N ASP A 428 3.73 4.33 -7.79
CA ASP A 428 3.48 5.64 -8.37
C ASP A 428 2.06 6.09 -7.99
N ASP A 429 1.92 7.20 -7.26
CA ASP A 429 0.62 7.78 -6.86
C ASP A 429 -0.09 8.49 -8.03
N ARG A 430 0.46 8.46 -9.22
CA ARG A 430 -0.10 9.06 -10.43
C ARG A 430 -0.87 8.04 -11.27
N PRO A 431 -1.80 8.49 -12.12
CA PRO A 431 -2.56 7.59 -12.99
C PRO A 431 -1.76 7.02 -14.17
N GLU A 432 -0.51 7.47 -14.34
CA GLU A 432 0.34 7.08 -15.46
C GLU A 432 0.97 5.71 -15.28
N ALA A 433 1.43 5.15 -16.39
CA ALA A 433 2.17 3.90 -16.37
C ALA A 433 3.64 4.15 -16.01
N VAL A 434 4.20 3.22 -15.21
CA VAL A 434 5.64 3.15 -14.97
C VAL A 434 6.27 2.22 -15.98
N ASP A 435 7.25 2.70 -16.76
CA ASP A 435 8.02 1.87 -17.66
C ASP A 435 9.09 1.12 -16.89
N VAL A 436 8.95 -0.19 -16.85
CA VAL A 436 9.86 -1.09 -16.14
C VAL A 436 10.68 -1.90 -17.15
N LEU A 437 11.98 -1.63 -17.18
CA LEU A 437 12.97 -2.53 -17.77
C LEU A 437 13.75 -3.16 -16.60
N LEU A 438 13.56 -4.45 -16.41
CA LEU A 438 14.20 -5.26 -15.39
C LEU A 438 15.08 -6.30 -16.03
N LYS A 439 16.33 -6.46 -15.53
CA LYS A 439 17.22 -7.54 -15.92
C LYS A 439 17.64 -8.34 -14.70
N ALA A 440 17.85 -9.65 -14.94
CA ALA A 440 18.28 -10.57 -13.89
C ALA A 440 19.22 -11.64 -14.46
N ARG A 441 20.00 -12.24 -13.58
CA ARG A 441 20.90 -13.38 -13.91
C ARG A 441 20.63 -14.56 -13.00
N ARG A 442 20.89 -15.75 -13.51
CA ARG A 442 20.79 -16.99 -12.75
C ARG A 442 21.93 -17.05 -11.72
N ARG A 443 21.61 -17.43 -10.50
CA ARG A 443 22.66 -17.71 -9.47
C ARG A 443 23.46 -18.91 -9.93
N ILE A 444 24.78 -18.81 -9.76
CA ILE A 444 25.66 -19.94 -9.96
C ILE A 444 25.65 -20.69 -8.62
N GLU A 445 25.17 -21.92 -8.60
CA GLU A 445 25.32 -22.76 -7.42
C GLU A 445 26.82 -22.94 -7.16
N ALA A 446 27.26 -22.61 -5.95
CA ALA A 446 28.61 -22.96 -5.52
C ALA A 446 28.67 -24.50 -5.36
N HIS A 447 29.44 -25.14 -6.21
CA HIS A 447 29.74 -26.57 -6.11
C HIS A 447 30.60 -26.88 -4.89
#